data_d025671e4824d80fe26cdebe979b7693
#
_entry.id   d025671e4824d80fe26cdebe979b7693
#
_cell.length_a   1.000
_cell.length_b   1.000
_cell.length_c   1.000
_cell.angle_alpha   90.00
_cell.angle_beta   90.00
_cell.angle_gamma   90.00
#
_symmetry.space_group_name_H-M   'P 1'
#
loop_
_entity.id
_entity.type
_entity.pdbx_description
1 polymer ?
#
loop_
_entity_poly.entity_id
_entity_poly.type
_entity_poly.pdbx_seq_one_letter_code
_entity_poly.pdbx_strand_id
1 'polypeptide(L)'
;MTIFVTAFINLHEDRSKEKSTEERFKFFRKLEETGVRIHLFLSRDITDYSPPANVSVEYIDFQELDTYKQLEGLEYSLPSSRNLHKDTANYMILMNSKVEFIHRAMKSVDSTHYAWIDFSIFHVLSKEETPAHIHLLGNQPFTQGIYVPGCWNKCNPSFSHICWRFCGGFFIGDKDSLINFYEVYRNNFREIVSTKGLSWEVNVWAWFEYTNKIEFNWYKGDHNDTILDVIQ
;
A
#
# COMPACT_ATOMS: atom_id res chain seq x y z
N MET A 1 -20.07 0.79 0.14
CA MET A 1 -19.19 1.88 -0.35
C MET A 1 -17.80 1.63 0.19
N THR A 2 -16.77 1.74 -0.64
CA THR A 2 -15.36 1.49 -0.25
C THR A 2 -14.67 2.78 0.18
N ILE A 3 -13.84 2.72 1.22
CA ILE A 3 -12.92 3.79 1.60
C ILE A 3 -11.56 3.49 0.96
N PHE A 4 -11.04 4.42 0.16
CA PHE A 4 -9.69 4.36 -0.36
C PHE A 4 -8.72 4.92 0.68
N VAL A 5 -7.70 4.17 1.03
CA VAL A 5 -6.68 4.54 2.00
C VAL A 5 -5.37 4.76 1.27
N THR A 6 -4.70 5.84 1.57
CA THR A 6 -3.40 6.16 1.00
C THR A 6 -2.54 6.91 2.02
N ALA A 7 -1.23 6.98 1.76
CA ALA A 7 -0.31 7.70 2.64
C ALA A 7 0.75 8.44 1.85
N PHE A 8 1.12 9.63 2.34
CA PHE A 8 2.28 10.36 1.90
C PHE A 8 3.11 10.81 3.11
N ILE A 9 4.13 10.03 3.44
CA ILE A 9 4.98 10.21 4.60
C ILE A 9 6.36 10.67 4.15
N ASN A 10 6.81 11.81 4.67
CA ASN A 10 8.14 12.33 4.43
C ASN A 10 9.16 11.51 5.26
N LEU A 11 10.11 10.89 4.58
CA LEU A 11 11.15 10.09 5.25
C LEU A 11 12.38 10.93 5.62
N HIS A 12 12.41 12.23 5.25
CA HIS A 12 13.55 13.14 5.47
C HIS A 12 14.89 12.60 4.94
N GLU A 13 14.83 11.82 3.85
CA GLU A 13 15.98 11.27 3.16
C GLU A 13 16.28 12.07 1.88
N ASP A 14 17.53 12.05 1.42
CA ASP A 14 17.87 12.65 0.13
C ASP A 14 17.25 11.85 -1.03
N ARG A 15 16.16 12.37 -1.55
CA ARG A 15 15.39 11.81 -2.66
C ARG A 15 15.38 12.75 -3.87
N SER A 16 16.45 13.53 -4.04
CA SER A 16 16.60 14.53 -5.12
C SER A 16 16.47 13.94 -6.53
N LYS A 17 16.67 12.63 -6.69
CA LYS A 17 16.49 11.91 -7.96
C LYS A 17 15.07 11.39 -8.19
N GLU A 18 14.17 11.57 -7.23
CA GLU A 18 12.78 11.15 -7.34
C GLU A 18 11.87 12.34 -7.68
N LYS A 19 10.59 12.02 -7.91
CA LYS A 19 9.56 13.04 -8.10
C LYS A 19 9.47 13.95 -6.88
N SER A 20 9.37 15.24 -7.10
CA SER A 20 9.16 16.24 -6.05
C SER A 20 7.81 16.02 -5.33
N THR A 21 7.68 16.60 -4.14
CA THR A 21 6.39 16.62 -3.41
C THR A 21 5.27 17.20 -4.27
N GLU A 22 5.54 18.31 -4.96
CA GLU A 22 4.57 18.95 -5.84
C GLU A 22 4.11 18.04 -6.99
N GLU A 23 5.05 17.32 -7.64
CA GLU A 23 4.71 16.37 -8.70
C GLU A 23 3.86 15.20 -8.17
N ARG A 24 4.14 14.73 -6.94
CA ARG A 24 3.35 13.67 -6.30
C ARG A 24 1.94 14.13 -6.00
N PHE A 25 1.75 15.37 -5.51
CA PHE A 25 0.44 15.96 -5.31
C PHE A 25 -0.32 16.20 -6.62
N LYS A 26 0.34 16.48 -7.76
CA LYS A 26 -0.33 16.53 -9.07
C LYS A 26 -0.98 15.20 -9.44
N PHE A 27 -0.35 14.08 -9.13
CA PHE A 27 -0.94 12.76 -9.34
C PHE A 27 -2.08 12.49 -8.34
N PHE A 28 -1.89 12.86 -7.07
CA PHE A 28 -2.91 12.67 -6.05
C PHE A 28 -4.19 13.47 -6.34
N ARG A 29 -4.09 14.69 -6.85
CA ARG A 29 -5.25 15.49 -7.26
C ARG A 29 -6.16 14.77 -8.27
N LYS A 30 -5.57 14.00 -9.19
CA LYS A 30 -6.37 13.18 -10.11
C LYS A 30 -7.17 12.09 -9.38
N LEU A 31 -6.63 11.56 -8.27
CA LEU A 31 -7.37 10.61 -7.42
C LEU A 31 -8.50 11.33 -6.67
N GLU A 32 -8.26 12.52 -6.15
CA GLU A 32 -9.30 13.35 -5.51
C GLU A 32 -10.47 13.65 -6.46
N GLU A 33 -10.15 13.97 -7.72
CA GLU A 33 -11.11 14.30 -8.78
C GLU A 33 -12.02 13.12 -9.16
N THR A 34 -11.65 11.87 -8.82
CA THR A 34 -12.53 10.71 -9.04
C THR A 34 -13.77 10.73 -8.15
N GLY A 35 -13.78 11.52 -7.09
CA GLY A 35 -14.90 11.66 -6.16
C GLY A 35 -15.10 10.50 -5.20
N VAL A 36 -14.20 9.49 -5.18
CA VAL A 36 -14.24 8.41 -4.18
C VAL A 36 -13.89 8.96 -2.79
N ARG A 37 -14.39 8.30 -1.75
CA ARG A 37 -14.01 8.66 -0.37
C ARG A 37 -12.57 8.20 -0.09
N ILE A 38 -11.71 9.13 0.32
CA ILE A 38 -10.30 8.89 0.58
C ILE A 38 -10.00 9.18 2.06
N HIS A 39 -9.26 8.29 2.71
CA HIS A 39 -8.60 8.54 3.98
C HIS A 39 -7.09 8.63 3.73
N LEU A 40 -6.55 9.83 3.90
CA LEU A 40 -5.15 10.16 3.63
C LEU A 40 -4.37 10.24 4.94
N PHE A 41 -3.32 9.45 5.05
CA PHE A 41 -2.28 9.67 6.08
C PHE A 41 -1.19 10.59 5.53
N LEU A 42 -0.94 11.68 6.23
CA LEU A 42 -0.04 12.74 5.77
C LEU A 42 0.98 13.07 6.85
N SER A 43 2.24 13.27 6.48
CA SER A 43 3.27 13.76 7.40
C SER A 43 2.88 15.11 8.01
N ARG A 44 3.19 15.32 9.31
CA ARG A 44 2.87 16.56 10.03
C ARG A 44 3.57 17.80 9.50
N ASP A 45 4.69 17.63 8.82
CA ASP A 45 5.46 18.71 8.19
C ASP A 45 4.85 19.22 6.87
N ILE A 46 3.82 18.56 6.36
CA ILE A 46 3.10 18.97 5.15
C ILE A 46 1.87 19.78 5.58
N THR A 47 2.03 21.10 5.68
CA THR A 47 1.01 22.01 6.23
C THR A 47 0.14 22.70 5.17
N ASP A 48 0.61 22.73 3.91
CA ASP A 48 -0.02 23.55 2.86
C ASP A 48 -1.09 22.79 2.05
N TYR A 49 -1.49 21.61 2.52
CA TYR A 49 -2.53 20.81 1.87
C TYR A 49 -3.91 21.15 2.44
N SER A 50 -4.84 21.51 1.54
CA SER A 50 -6.26 21.74 1.85
C SER A 50 -7.11 20.64 1.22
N PRO A 51 -7.66 19.70 2.00
CA PRO A 51 -8.40 18.56 1.47
C PRO A 51 -9.78 18.97 0.91
N PRO A 52 -10.21 18.39 -0.23
CA PRO A 52 -11.59 18.50 -0.69
C PRO A 52 -12.53 17.67 0.21
N ALA A 53 -13.84 17.85 0.04
CA ALA A 53 -14.86 17.24 0.91
C ALA A 53 -14.87 15.71 0.94
N ASN A 54 -14.35 15.04 -0.11
CA ASN A 54 -14.26 13.60 -0.19
C ASN A 54 -12.96 13.03 0.42
N VAL A 55 -12.06 13.87 0.95
CA VAL A 55 -10.79 13.44 1.57
C VAL A 55 -10.80 13.78 3.06
N SER A 56 -10.65 12.77 3.90
CA SER A 56 -10.32 12.92 5.32
C SER A 56 -8.82 12.75 5.54
N VAL A 57 -8.21 13.58 6.38
CA VAL A 57 -6.77 13.57 6.62
C VAL A 57 -6.48 13.18 8.07
N GLU A 58 -5.53 12.27 8.25
CA GLU A 58 -4.92 11.96 9.54
C GLU A 58 -3.42 12.25 9.46
N TYR A 59 -2.91 13.08 10.37
CA TYR A 59 -1.50 13.43 10.40
C TYR A 59 -0.72 12.44 11.25
N ILE A 60 0.36 11.89 10.70
CA ILE A 60 1.18 10.89 11.37
C ILE A 60 2.66 11.04 10.95
N ASP A 61 3.57 10.78 11.86
CA ASP A 61 4.99 10.72 11.56
C ASP A 61 5.46 9.26 11.37
N PHE A 62 6.52 9.08 10.59
CA PHE A 62 7.06 7.76 10.25
C PHE A 62 7.36 6.90 11.48
N GLN A 63 7.89 7.52 12.56
CA GLN A 63 8.25 6.85 13.82
C GLN A 63 7.03 6.39 14.63
N GLU A 64 5.84 6.89 14.31
CA GLU A 64 4.60 6.45 14.98
C GLU A 64 4.05 5.12 14.44
N LEU A 65 4.56 4.68 13.28
CA LEU A 65 4.12 3.43 12.66
C LEU A 65 4.54 2.22 13.52
N ASP A 66 3.60 1.30 13.73
CA ASP A 66 3.86 0.05 14.45
C ASP A 66 4.87 -0.81 13.69
N THR A 67 4.81 -0.79 12.35
CA THR A 67 5.76 -1.45 11.46
C THR A 67 7.19 -0.95 11.68
N TYR A 68 7.38 0.37 11.87
CA TYR A 68 8.68 0.95 12.22
C TYR A 68 9.14 0.48 13.60
N LYS A 69 8.28 0.64 14.62
CA LYS A 69 8.59 0.28 16.01
C LYS A 69 8.96 -1.18 16.19
N GLN A 70 8.35 -2.08 15.42
CA GLN A 70 8.68 -3.51 15.44
C GLN A 70 10.14 -3.80 15.08
N LEU A 71 10.78 -2.93 14.29
CA LEU A 71 12.15 -3.11 13.83
C LEU A 71 13.19 -2.33 14.64
N GLU A 72 12.76 -1.52 15.62
CA GLU A 72 13.69 -0.82 16.51
C GLU A 72 14.63 -1.81 17.21
N GLY A 73 15.93 -1.52 17.14
CA GLY A 73 16.98 -2.36 17.73
C GLY A 73 17.19 -3.72 17.06
N LEU A 74 16.54 -3.99 15.93
CA LEU A 74 16.76 -5.22 15.17
C LEU A 74 17.82 -4.99 14.07
N GLU A 75 18.83 -5.84 14.04
CA GLU A 75 19.76 -5.90 12.92
C GLU A 75 19.15 -6.75 11.78
N TYR A 76 19.21 -6.24 10.56
CA TYR A 76 18.70 -6.93 9.37
C TYR A 76 19.47 -6.55 8.11
N SER A 77 19.45 -7.44 7.13
CA SER A 77 19.99 -7.18 5.80
C SER A 77 18.94 -6.55 4.87
N LEU A 78 19.41 -5.87 3.84
CA LEU A 78 18.60 -5.37 2.74
C LEU A 78 18.90 -6.15 1.45
N PRO A 79 17.95 -6.28 0.51
CA PRO A 79 18.17 -6.98 -0.75
C PRO A 79 19.35 -6.40 -1.54
N SER A 80 20.23 -7.28 -2.01
CA SER A 80 21.42 -6.86 -2.78
C SER A 80 21.07 -6.26 -4.15
N SER A 81 19.95 -6.65 -4.74
CA SER A 81 19.48 -6.16 -6.04
C SER A 81 18.64 -4.88 -5.98
N ARG A 82 18.47 -4.29 -4.78
CA ARG A 82 17.65 -3.09 -4.61
C ARG A 82 18.22 -1.87 -5.35
N ASN A 83 17.37 -0.94 -5.71
CA ASN A 83 17.80 0.40 -6.13
C ASN A 83 18.29 1.17 -4.89
N LEU A 84 19.61 1.41 -4.80
CA LEU A 84 20.24 2.04 -3.63
C LEU A 84 19.74 3.45 -3.32
N HIS A 85 19.23 4.16 -4.32
CA HIS A 85 18.71 5.53 -4.16
C HIS A 85 17.25 5.58 -3.70
N LYS A 86 16.47 4.56 -4.08
CA LYS A 86 15.03 4.52 -3.80
C LYS A 86 14.70 3.58 -2.64
N ASP A 87 15.26 2.37 -2.69
CA ASP A 87 14.86 1.26 -1.80
C ASP A 87 15.70 1.29 -0.51
N THR A 88 15.60 2.40 0.23
CA THR A 88 16.19 2.56 1.56
C THR A 88 15.45 1.69 2.58
N ALA A 89 16.03 1.48 3.76
CA ALA A 89 15.37 0.77 4.84
C ALA A 89 14.05 1.43 5.22
N ASN A 90 14.04 2.75 5.42
CA ASN A 90 12.83 3.49 5.78
C ASN A 90 11.77 3.42 4.69
N TYR A 91 12.16 3.48 3.40
CA TYR A 91 11.21 3.30 2.31
C TYR A 91 10.58 1.91 2.32
N MET A 92 11.38 0.84 2.52
CA MET A 92 10.85 -0.52 2.62
C MET A 92 9.94 -0.70 3.83
N ILE A 93 10.25 -0.11 4.98
CA ILE A 93 9.39 -0.11 6.16
C ILE A 93 8.06 0.60 5.84
N LEU A 94 8.12 1.77 5.21
CA LEU A 94 6.91 2.50 4.81
C LEU A 94 6.04 1.69 3.85
N MET A 95 6.63 1.01 2.85
CA MET A 95 5.85 0.15 1.95
C MET A 95 5.21 -1.04 2.68
N ASN A 96 5.90 -1.60 3.66
CA ASN A 96 5.37 -2.66 4.52
C ASN A 96 4.27 -2.16 5.50
N SER A 97 4.07 -0.85 5.64
CA SER A 97 3.04 -0.27 6.50
C SER A 97 1.66 -0.11 5.83
N LYS A 98 1.49 -0.47 4.56
CA LYS A 98 0.23 -0.30 3.81
C LYS A 98 -0.97 -0.92 4.52
N VAL A 99 -0.79 -2.11 5.04
CA VAL A 99 -1.85 -2.84 5.77
C VAL A 99 -2.14 -2.19 7.13
N GLU A 100 -1.12 -1.64 7.80
CA GLU A 100 -1.29 -0.87 9.03
C GLU A 100 -2.10 0.41 8.78
N PHE A 101 -1.83 1.13 7.69
CA PHE A 101 -2.61 2.33 7.34
C PHE A 101 -4.09 2.00 7.15
N ILE A 102 -4.42 0.90 6.48
CA ILE A 102 -5.82 0.46 6.36
C ILE A 102 -6.42 0.17 7.74
N HIS A 103 -5.71 -0.57 8.59
CA HIS A 103 -6.19 -0.88 9.93
C HIS A 103 -6.41 0.38 10.78
N ARG A 104 -5.54 1.39 10.65
CA ARG A 104 -5.70 2.69 11.32
C ARG A 104 -6.92 3.45 10.79
N ALA A 105 -7.11 3.48 9.47
CA ALA A 105 -8.27 4.13 8.85
C ALA A 105 -9.61 3.53 9.32
N MET A 106 -9.66 2.22 9.59
CA MET A 106 -10.85 1.55 10.13
C MET A 106 -11.28 2.06 11.51
N LYS A 107 -10.39 2.70 12.26
CA LYS A 107 -10.71 3.30 13.57
C LYS A 107 -11.31 4.70 13.42
N SER A 108 -11.00 5.38 12.34
CA SER A 108 -11.41 6.76 12.08
C SER A 108 -12.64 6.86 11.17
N VAL A 109 -12.77 5.93 10.21
CA VAL A 109 -13.86 5.96 9.21
C VAL A 109 -14.43 4.57 9.04
N ASP A 110 -15.73 4.40 9.35
CA ASP A 110 -16.40 3.10 9.21
C ASP A 110 -16.85 2.81 7.78
N SER A 111 -16.58 1.57 7.33
CA SER A 111 -17.03 1.02 6.06
C SER A 111 -16.98 -0.50 6.09
N THR A 112 -17.64 -1.14 5.13
CA THR A 112 -17.57 -2.60 4.95
C THR A 112 -16.35 -3.03 4.15
N HIS A 113 -15.80 -2.16 3.31
CA HIS A 113 -14.67 -2.43 2.45
C HIS A 113 -13.67 -1.28 2.46
N TYR A 114 -12.39 -1.62 2.37
CA TYR A 114 -11.29 -0.67 2.27
C TYR A 114 -10.37 -1.08 1.14
N ALA A 115 -9.81 -0.09 0.45
CA ALA A 115 -8.82 -0.30 -0.59
C ALA A 115 -7.55 0.49 -0.28
N TRP A 116 -6.39 -0.13 -0.41
CA TRP A 116 -5.14 0.61 -0.53
C TRP A 116 -4.98 1.11 -1.96
N ILE A 117 -4.55 2.33 -2.12
CA ILE A 117 -4.11 2.89 -3.40
C ILE A 117 -2.90 3.78 -3.17
N ASP A 118 -1.84 3.58 -3.95
CA ASP A 118 -0.63 4.39 -3.79
C ASP A 118 -0.91 5.87 -4.07
N PHE A 119 -0.39 6.79 -3.23
CA PHE A 119 -0.62 8.23 -3.30
C PHE A 119 -0.39 8.82 -4.70
N SER A 120 0.61 8.35 -5.40
CA SER A 120 0.95 8.82 -6.75
C SER A 120 0.54 7.82 -7.83
N ILE A 121 -0.49 7.01 -7.63
CA ILE A 121 -0.86 5.90 -8.54
C ILE A 121 -1.04 6.37 -10.00
N PHE A 122 -1.51 7.57 -10.22
CA PHE A 122 -1.69 8.14 -11.56
C PHE A 122 -0.40 8.36 -12.35
N HIS A 123 0.78 8.06 -11.77
CA HIS A 123 2.02 8.01 -12.56
C HIS A 123 2.14 6.75 -13.43
N VAL A 124 1.38 5.69 -13.11
CA VAL A 124 1.32 4.44 -13.89
C VAL A 124 -0.02 4.26 -14.60
N LEU A 125 -1.05 5.01 -14.21
CA LEU A 125 -2.38 4.97 -14.81
C LEU A 125 -2.47 6.03 -15.93
N SER A 126 -2.86 5.62 -17.13
CA SER A 126 -2.80 6.49 -18.32
C SER A 126 -4.08 6.52 -19.15
N LYS A 127 -5.03 5.61 -18.95
CA LYS A 127 -6.25 5.56 -19.73
C LYS A 127 -7.22 6.66 -19.32
N GLU A 128 -7.95 7.19 -20.28
CA GLU A 128 -8.94 8.25 -20.08
C GLU A 128 -10.09 7.81 -19.16
N GLU A 129 -10.49 6.54 -19.25
CA GLU A 129 -11.56 5.95 -18.46
C GLU A 129 -11.17 5.61 -17.01
N THR A 130 -9.88 5.65 -16.66
CA THR A 130 -9.40 5.25 -15.33
C THR A 130 -10.07 5.99 -14.16
N PRO A 131 -10.31 7.32 -14.19
CA PRO A 131 -11.02 7.98 -13.11
C PRO A 131 -12.45 7.46 -12.92
N ALA A 132 -13.19 7.20 -14.00
CA ALA A 132 -14.52 6.61 -13.92
C ALA A 132 -14.46 5.16 -13.38
N HIS A 133 -13.46 4.39 -13.74
CA HIS A 133 -13.25 3.04 -13.22
C HIS A 133 -13.00 3.06 -11.71
N ILE A 134 -12.12 3.93 -11.20
CA ILE A 134 -11.88 4.10 -9.76
C ILE A 134 -13.19 4.51 -9.05
N HIS A 135 -13.97 5.41 -9.65
CA HIS A 135 -15.28 5.80 -9.09
C HIS A 135 -16.23 4.59 -8.98
N LEU A 136 -16.29 3.74 -9.98
CA LEU A 136 -17.09 2.51 -9.96
C LEU A 136 -16.61 1.56 -8.85
N LEU A 137 -15.31 1.31 -8.72
CA LEU A 137 -14.73 0.51 -7.65
C LEU A 137 -15.09 1.02 -6.25
N GLY A 138 -15.21 2.34 -6.08
CA GLY A 138 -15.64 2.96 -4.82
C GLY A 138 -17.09 2.67 -4.44
N ASN A 139 -17.94 2.39 -5.41
CA ASN A 139 -19.40 2.30 -5.24
C ASN A 139 -19.98 0.88 -5.44
N GLN A 140 -19.25 0.00 -6.11
CA GLN A 140 -19.73 -1.38 -6.30
C GLN A 140 -19.58 -2.24 -5.04
N PRO A 141 -20.43 -3.26 -4.85
CA PRO A 141 -20.24 -4.26 -3.79
C PRO A 141 -19.08 -5.18 -4.16
N PHE A 142 -18.35 -5.63 -3.14
CA PHE A 142 -17.36 -6.70 -3.27
C PHE A 142 -17.76 -7.89 -2.39
N THR A 143 -17.36 -9.08 -2.80
CA THR A 143 -17.48 -10.28 -1.98
C THR A 143 -16.38 -10.32 -0.91
N GLN A 144 -16.51 -11.25 0.04
CA GLN A 144 -15.53 -11.44 1.09
C GLN A 144 -14.17 -11.85 0.52
N GLY A 145 -13.09 -11.38 1.15
CA GLY A 145 -11.71 -11.69 0.80
C GLY A 145 -10.89 -10.45 0.45
N ILE A 146 -9.62 -10.67 0.13
CA ILE A 146 -8.67 -9.63 -0.25
C ILE A 146 -8.30 -9.83 -1.71
N TYR A 147 -8.62 -8.86 -2.55
CA TYR A 147 -8.33 -8.87 -3.99
C TYR A 147 -7.03 -8.11 -4.24
N VAL A 148 -6.06 -8.79 -4.84
CA VAL A 148 -4.72 -8.23 -5.10
C VAL A 148 -4.28 -8.52 -6.52
N PRO A 149 -3.88 -7.50 -7.30
CA PRO A 149 -3.29 -7.69 -8.62
C PRO A 149 -1.90 -8.27 -8.56
N GLY A 150 -1.48 -8.95 -9.61
CA GLY A 150 -0.11 -9.41 -9.72
C GLY A 150 0.27 -9.98 -11.07
N CYS A 151 1.58 -9.98 -11.36
CA CYS A 151 2.13 -10.40 -12.65
C CYS A 151 2.42 -11.90 -12.70
N TRP A 152 2.82 -12.50 -11.58
CA TRP A 152 3.31 -13.89 -11.52
C TRP A 152 2.32 -14.83 -10.85
N ASN A 153 2.39 -16.10 -11.21
CA ASN A 153 1.71 -17.17 -10.49
C ASN A 153 2.29 -17.34 -9.07
N LYS A 154 1.54 -18.02 -8.20
CA LYS A 154 1.98 -18.34 -6.84
C LYS A 154 3.36 -19.01 -6.86
N CYS A 155 4.27 -18.51 -6.04
CA CYS A 155 5.65 -18.96 -5.98
C CYS A 155 6.22 -18.84 -4.55
N ASN A 156 7.36 -19.49 -4.31
CA ASN A 156 8.16 -19.25 -3.12
C ASN A 156 8.98 -17.97 -3.35
N PRO A 157 8.71 -16.86 -2.64
CA PRO A 157 9.42 -15.61 -2.90
C PRO A 157 10.85 -15.63 -2.38
N SER A 158 11.78 -15.12 -3.17
CA SER A 158 13.09 -14.72 -2.68
C SER A 158 13.01 -13.38 -1.97
N PHE A 159 13.84 -13.18 -0.94
CA PHE A 159 13.98 -11.89 -0.27
C PHE A 159 15.18 -11.07 -0.78
N SER A 160 15.93 -11.59 -1.75
CA SER A 160 17.08 -10.91 -2.35
C SER A 160 16.72 -10.04 -3.57
N HIS A 161 15.55 -10.25 -4.18
CA HIS A 161 15.02 -9.47 -5.31
C HIS A 161 13.50 -9.38 -5.23
N ILE A 162 12.93 -8.39 -5.91
CA ILE A 162 11.49 -8.14 -5.88
C ILE A 162 10.70 -9.31 -6.50
N CYS A 163 9.63 -9.72 -5.84
CA CYS A 163 8.72 -10.77 -6.29
C CYS A 163 7.43 -10.15 -6.84
N TRP A 164 7.26 -10.16 -8.14
CA TRP A 164 6.07 -9.61 -8.80
C TRP A 164 4.86 -10.57 -8.78
N ARG A 165 4.78 -11.44 -7.77
CA ARG A 165 3.55 -12.18 -7.49
C ARG A 165 2.38 -11.22 -7.28
N PHE A 166 2.65 -10.10 -6.62
CA PHE A 166 1.69 -9.03 -6.37
C PHE A 166 2.20 -7.68 -6.88
N CYS A 167 1.26 -6.79 -7.21
CA CYS A 167 1.50 -5.38 -7.50
C CYS A 167 1.03 -4.56 -6.30
N GLY A 168 1.97 -3.98 -5.54
CA GLY A 168 1.68 -3.32 -4.27
C GLY A 168 0.93 -1.98 -4.37
N GLY A 169 0.72 -1.44 -5.56
CA GLY A 169 0.09 -0.14 -5.76
C GLY A 169 -1.41 -0.08 -5.47
N PHE A 170 -2.07 -1.24 -5.46
CA PHE A 170 -3.51 -1.35 -5.17
C PHE A 170 -3.84 -2.72 -4.56
N PHE A 171 -4.76 -2.76 -3.62
CA PHE A 171 -5.53 -3.92 -3.20
C PHE A 171 -6.82 -3.49 -2.50
N ILE A 172 -7.82 -4.36 -2.46
CA ILE A 172 -9.13 -4.09 -1.86
C ILE A 172 -9.62 -5.32 -1.11
N GLY A 173 -10.33 -5.12 0.01
CA GLY A 173 -10.92 -6.23 0.75
C GLY A 173 -12.02 -5.80 1.70
N ASP A 174 -12.76 -6.78 2.18
CA ASP A 174 -13.71 -6.58 3.26
C ASP A 174 -12.97 -6.33 4.60
N LYS A 175 -13.68 -5.69 5.52
CA LYS A 175 -13.15 -5.26 6.81
C LYS A 175 -12.52 -6.41 7.60
N ASP A 176 -13.20 -7.55 7.69
CA ASP A 176 -12.74 -8.67 8.53
C ASP A 176 -11.51 -9.36 7.94
N SER A 177 -11.48 -9.57 6.63
CA SER A 177 -10.33 -10.11 5.91
C SER A 177 -9.09 -9.22 6.04
N LEU A 178 -9.27 -7.90 5.97
CA LEU A 178 -8.19 -6.92 6.13
C LEU A 178 -7.69 -6.80 7.58
N ILE A 179 -8.57 -6.95 8.58
CA ILE A 179 -8.18 -7.05 9.99
C ILE A 179 -7.30 -8.30 10.20
N ASN A 180 -7.74 -9.46 9.68
CA ASN A 180 -6.94 -10.68 9.74
C ASN A 180 -5.57 -10.49 9.05
N PHE A 181 -5.52 -9.83 7.90
CA PHE A 181 -4.27 -9.54 7.22
C PHE A 181 -3.32 -8.68 8.07
N TYR A 182 -3.85 -7.63 8.70
CA TYR A 182 -3.06 -6.81 9.63
C TYR A 182 -2.52 -7.63 10.81
N GLU A 183 -3.34 -8.45 11.45
CA GLU A 183 -2.92 -9.26 12.59
C GLU A 183 -1.85 -10.30 12.20
N VAL A 184 -1.99 -10.96 11.05
CA VAL A 184 -0.95 -11.86 10.52
C VAL A 184 0.33 -11.09 10.25
N TYR A 185 0.22 -9.89 9.64
CA TYR A 185 1.37 -9.03 9.37
C TYR A 185 2.09 -8.64 10.67
N ARG A 186 1.38 -8.04 11.58
CA ARG A 186 1.87 -7.57 12.87
C ARG A 186 2.56 -8.68 13.69
N ASN A 187 1.98 -9.88 13.70
CA ASN A 187 2.48 -10.99 14.50
C ASN A 187 3.70 -11.70 13.89
N ASN A 188 3.98 -11.52 12.59
CA ASN A 188 5.04 -12.27 11.90
C ASN A 188 6.13 -11.36 11.31
N PHE A 189 5.91 -10.07 11.14
CA PHE A 189 6.80 -9.20 10.37
C PHE A 189 8.21 -9.11 10.98
N ARG A 190 8.32 -8.91 12.30
CA ARG A 190 9.63 -8.87 12.99
C ARG A 190 10.43 -10.17 12.81
N GLU A 191 9.78 -11.32 12.92
CA GLU A 191 10.43 -12.63 12.73
C GLU A 191 10.88 -12.80 11.27
N ILE A 192 10.05 -12.43 10.30
CA ILE A 192 10.42 -12.49 8.88
C ILE A 192 11.65 -11.62 8.62
N VAL A 193 11.66 -10.39 9.11
CA VAL A 193 12.79 -9.47 8.91
C VAL A 193 14.06 -9.99 9.59
N SER A 194 13.96 -10.55 10.79
CA SER A 194 15.12 -11.11 11.51
C SER A 194 15.73 -12.33 10.83
N THR A 195 14.91 -13.13 10.14
CA THR A 195 15.35 -14.41 9.54
C THR A 195 15.66 -14.32 8.05
N LYS A 196 15.01 -13.40 7.33
CA LYS A 196 15.08 -13.28 5.86
C LYS A 196 15.62 -11.93 5.37
N GLY A 197 15.74 -10.95 6.27
CA GLY A 197 16.03 -9.56 5.93
C GLY A 197 14.78 -8.75 5.60
N LEU A 198 14.92 -7.42 5.63
CA LEU A 198 13.88 -6.48 5.22
C LEU A 198 13.79 -6.44 3.70
N SER A 199 12.59 -6.56 3.15
CA SER A 199 12.32 -6.59 1.71
C SER A 199 11.05 -5.80 1.36
N TRP A 200 10.70 -5.75 0.07
CA TRP A 200 9.46 -5.11 -0.40
C TRP A 200 8.23 -5.82 0.18
N GLU A 201 7.17 -5.07 0.41
CA GLU A 201 5.90 -5.57 0.95
C GLU A 201 5.32 -6.73 0.13
N VAL A 202 5.45 -6.66 -1.19
CA VAL A 202 4.96 -7.72 -2.10
C VAL A 202 5.67 -9.07 -1.91
N ASN A 203 6.93 -9.05 -1.45
CA ASN A 203 7.66 -10.27 -1.10
C ASN A 203 7.11 -10.88 0.21
N VAL A 204 6.78 -10.03 1.19
CA VAL A 204 6.18 -10.46 2.46
C VAL A 204 4.77 -11.02 2.23
N TRP A 205 3.96 -10.38 1.38
CA TRP A 205 2.63 -10.89 1.01
C TRP A 205 2.72 -12.22 0.29
N ALA A 206 3.64 -12.37 -0.67
CA ALA A 206 3.88 -13.63 -1.36
C ALA A 206 4.35 -14.74 -0.40
N TRP A 207 5.13 -14.39 0.63
CA TRP A 207 5.52 -15.32 1.68
C TRP A 207 4.33 -15.77 2.54
N PHE A 208 3.42 -14.86 2.90
CA PHE A 208 2.20 -15.24 3.62
C PHE A 208 1.29 -16.15 2.79
N GLU A 209 1.15 -15.88 1.49
CA GLU A 209 0.40 -16.76 0.59
C GLU A 209 1.09 -18.12 0.45
N TYR A 210 2.40 -18.15 0.26
CA TYR A 210 3.18 -19.40 0.12
C TYR A 210 3.12 -20.27 1.37
N THR A 211 3.13 -19.66 2.55
CA THR A 211 3.05 -20.37 3.84
C THR A 211 1.61 -20.59 4.33
N ASN A 212 0.61 -20.30 3.49
CA ASN A 212 -0.82 -20.44 3.77
C ASN A 212 -1.27 -19.68 5.05
N LYS A 213 -0.62 -18.56 5.36
CA LYS A 213 -1.04 -17.67 6.45
C LYS A 213 -2.16 -16.72 6.03
N ILE A 214 -2.19 -16.33 4.75
CA ILE A 214 -3.22 -15.50 4.12
C ILE A 214 -3.59 -16.11 2.77
N GLU A 215 -4.88 -16.10 2.46
CA GLU A 215 -5.42 -16.40 1.15
C GLU A 215 -5.80 -15.09 0.46
N PHE A 216 -5.37 -14.93 -0.78
CA PHE A 216 -5.68 -13.76 -1.60
C PHE A 216 -6.50 -14.18 -2.82
N ASN A 217 -7.54 -13.41 -3.12
CA ASN A 217 -8.22 -13.43 -4.41
C ASN A 217 -7.34 -12.72 -5.45
N TRP A 218 -6.36 -13.47 -5.96
CA TRP A 218 -5.42 -12.93 -6.93
C TRP A 218 -6.06 -12.80 -8.30
N TYR A 219 -5.79 -11.69 -8.96
CA TYR A 219 -6.09 -11.49 -10.38
C TYR A 219 -4.85 -10.99 -11.13
N LYS A 220 -4.82 -11.27 -12.44
CA LYS A 220 -3.69 -10.84 -13.26
C LYS A 220 -3.76 -9.34 -13.51
N GLY A 221 -2.71 -8.64 -13.13
CA GLY A 221 -2.54 -7.20 -13.33
C GLY A 221 -1.05 -6.84 -13.35
N ASP A 222 -0.73 -5.69 -13.90
CA ASP A 222 0.64 -5.16 -13.98
C ASP A 222 0.65 -3.70 -13.50
N HIS A 223 1.81 -3.05 -13.46
CA HIS A 223 2.02 -1.66 -13.06
C HIS A 223 1.50 -0.67 -14.13
N ASN A 224 0.22 -0.80 -14.47
CA ASN A 224 -0.54 0.02 -15.39
C ASN A 224 -2.02 -0.03 -15.01
N ASP A 225 -2.90 0.43 -15.86
CA ASP A 225 -4.36 0.47 -15.58
C ASP A 225 -4.97 -0.89 -15.23
N THR A 226 -4.35 -2.02 -15.65
CA THR A 226 -4.85 -3.37 -15.30
C THR A 226 -4.75 -3.71 -13.81
N ILE A 227 -4.02 -2.91 -13.02
CA ILE A 227 -3.98 -3.02 -11.55
C ILE A 227 -5.36 -2.82 -10.92
N LEU A 228 -6.27 -2.16 -11.62
CA LEU A 228 -7.65 -1.87 -11.19
C LEU A 228 -8.69 -2.87 -11.72
N ASP A 229 -8.31 -3.83 -12.57
CA ASP A 229 -9.22 -4.79 -13.22
C ASP A 229 -9.64 -5.90 -12.24
N VAL A 230 -10.19 -5.52 -11.09
CA VAL A 230 -10.68 -6.46 -10.07
C VAL A 230 -11.81 -7.29 -10.65
N ILE A 231 -11.54 -8.59 -10.83
CA ILE A 231 -12.54 -9.57 -11.29
C ILE A 231 -13.29 -10.09 -10.06
N GLN A 232 -14.59 -9.99 -10.11
CA GLN A 232 -15.49 -10.57 -9.11
C GLN A 232 -15.96 -11.96 -9.51
#